data_2171d24093560715000afefe50789e18
#
_entry.id   2171d24093560715000afefe50789e18
#
_cell.length_a   1.000
_cell.length_b   1.000
_cell.length_c   1.000
_cell.angle_alpha   90.00
_cell.angle_beta   90.00
_cell.angle_gamma   90.00
#
_symmetry.space_group_name_H-M   'P 1'
#
loop_
_entity.id
_entity.type
_entity.pdbx_description
1 polymer ?
#
loop_
_entity_poly.entity_id
_entity_poly.type
_entity_poly.pdbx_seq_one_letter_code
_entity_poly.pdbx_strand_id
1 'polypeptide(L)'
;NALIEKYYAALTGKDVQSLKELVDELDPSDESAITNSQYIEGYSNVQVYTKKGMTDTSYVVFAAYDHKYVGYDTLLPGISYLYVDTKEDGSLYIVADPNEEQLAYISEQLEDAKVQELLNSTQASYDEKLASDEALSKYLSELGVEGSAAMEAAEGAQITVKSNCNIRKEASQDAESIGKL
;
A
#
# COMPACT_ATOMS: atom_id res chain seq x y z
N ASN A 1 0.40 -6.54 -17.13
CA ASN A 1 -0.40 -7.20 -16.08
C ASN A 1 0.38 -8.33 -15.38
N ALA A 2 1.07 -9.20 -16.15
CA ALA A 2 1.78 -10.36 -15.58
C ALA A 2 2.79 -10.03 -14.46
N LEU A 3 3.48 -8.89 -14.51
CA LEU A 3 4.38 -8.44 -13.44
C LEU A 3 3.59 -8.24 -12.14
N ILE A 4 2.50 -7.49 -12.19
CA ILE A 4 1.69 -7.15 -11.02
C ILE A 4 0.98 -8.37 -10.44
N GLU A 5 0.47 -9.26 -11.28
CA GLU A 5 -0.13 -10.53 -10.84
C GLU A 5 0.89 -11.40 -10.10
N LYS A 6 2.13 -11.51 -10.62
CA LYS A 6 3.23 -12.20 -9.95
C LYS A 6 3.61 -11.55 -8.63
N TYR A 7 3.64 -10.21 -8.58
CA TYR A 7 3.94 -9.47 -7.37
C TYR A 7 2.95 -9.77 -6.24
N TYR A 8 1.63 -9.70 -6.51
CA TYR A 8 0.62 -10.03 -5.51
C TYR A 8 0.57 -11.51 -5.16
N ALA A 9 0.88 -12.40 -6.09
CA ALA A 9 1.05 -13.83 -5.80
C ALA A 9 2.23 -14.09 -4.86
N ALA A 10 3.36 -13.41 -5.09
CA ALA A 10 4.54 -13.49 -4.23
C ALA A 10 4.28 -12.89 -2.84
N LEU A 11 3.56 -11.76 -2.74
CA LEU A 11 3.11 -11.21 -1.45
C LEU A 11 2.23 -12.18 -0.69
N THR A 12 1.26 -12.82 -1.37
CA THR A 12 0.37 -13.83 -0.77
C THR A 12 1.15 -15.02 -0.26
N GLY A 13 2.12 -15.50 -1.03
CA GLY A 13 2.99 -16.62 -0.66
C GLY A 13 4.11 -16.25 0.31
N LYS A 14 4.30 -14.94 0.62
CA LYS A 14 5.45 -14.40 1.36
C LYS A 14 6.78 -14.84 0.72
N ASP A 15 6.79 -14.95 -0.60
CA ASP A 15 7.93 -15.39 -1.38
C ASP A 15 8.86 -14.21 -1.67
N VAL A 16 9.72 -13.93 -0.70
CA VAL A 16 10.73 -12.86 -0.77
C VAL A 16 11.67 -13.04 -1.96
N GLN A 17 11.99 -14.28 -2.34
CA GLN A 17 12.88 -14.53 -3.46
C GLN A 17 12.25 -14.09 -4.79
N SER A 18 11.00 -14.45 -5.01
CA SER A 18 10.24 -13.99 -6.18
C SER A 18 10.06 -12.47 -6.17
N LEU A 19 9.81 -11.85 -5.00
CA LEU A 19 9.68 -10.39 -4.90
C LEU A 19 10.97 -9.67 -5.33
N LYS A 20 12.15 -10.15 -4.93
CA LYS A 20 13.45 -9.59 -5.34
C LYS A 20 13.69 -9.62 -6.87
N GLU A 21 13.04 -10.52 -7.57
CA GLU A 21 13.13 -10.58 -9.04
C GLU A 21 12.21 -9.55 -9.73
N LEU A 22 11.14 -9.12 -9.03
CA LEU A 22 10.08 -8.27 -9.56
C LEU A 22 10.26 -6.79 -9.22
N VAL A 23 11.06 -6.47 -8.19
CA VAL A 23 11.36 -5.10 -7.77
C VAL A 23 12.83 -4.77 -8.08
N ASP A 24 13.20 -3.50 -8.10
CA ASP A 24 14.59 -3.06 -8.27
C ASP A 24 15.43 -3.31 -7.01
N GLU A 25 14.85 -3.02 -5.84
CA GLU A 25 15.49 -3.24 -4.55
C GLU A 25 14.41 -3.65 -3.53
N LEU A 26 14.72 -4.59 -2.65
CA LEU A 26 13.88 -4.96 -1.52
C LEU A 26 14.69 -4.78 -0.23
N ASP A 27 14.32 -3.78 0.54
CA ASP A 27 14.99 -3.45 1.80
C ASP A 27 14.84 -4.62 2.81
N PRO A 28 15.85 -4.95 3.62
CA PRO A 28 15.75 -5.97 4.66
C PRO A 28 14.61 -5.76 5.66
N SER A 29 14.20 -4.50 5.90
CA SER A 29 13.04 -4.21 6.74
C SER A 29 11.74 -4.64 6.09
N ASP A 30 11.60 -4.46 4.78
CA ASP A 30 10.43 -4.89 4.01
C ASP A 30 10.38 -6.41 3.89
N GLU A 31 11.52 -7.06 3.66
CA GLU A 31 11.62 -8.53 3.71
C GLU A 31 11.11 -9.07 5.03
N SER A 32 11.55 -8.45 6.13
CA SER A 32 11.14 -8.83 7.48
C SER A 32 9.64 -8.57 7.69
N ALA A 33 9.13 -7.44 7.25
CA ALA A 33 7.71 -7.09 7.36
C ALA A 33 6.82 -8.06 6.58
N ILE A 34 7.21 -8.42 5.36
CA ILE A 34 6.48 -9.37 4.52
C ILE A 34 6.49 -10.76 5.17
N THR A 35 7.66 -11.25 5.57
CA THR A 35 7.82 -12.59 6.15
C THR A 35 7.06 -12.73 7.46
N ASN A 36 7.07 -11.70 8.30
CA ASN A 36 6.46 -11.70 9.63
C ASN A 36 5.01 -11.20 9.62
N SER A 37 4.46 -10.80 8.48
CA SER A 37 3.06 -10.39 8.39
C SER A 37 2.14 -11.51 8.85
N GLN A 38 1.33 -11.23 9.88
CA GLN A 38 0.39 -12.20 10.46
C GLN A 38 -1.08 -11.80 10.24
N TYR A 39 -1.32 -10.62 9.68
CA TYR A 39 -2.65 -10.05 9.58
C TYR A 39 -3.33 -10.36 8.24
N ILE A 40 -2.58 -10.33 7.15
CA ILE A 40 -3.10 -10.58 5.80
C ILE A 40 -2.87 -12.06 5.43
N GLU A 41 -3.96 -12.76 5.11
CA GLU A 41 -3.93 -14.12 4.61
C GLU A 41 -3.48 -14.17 3.15
N GLY A 42 -3.94 -13.21 2.33
CA GLY A 42 -3.55 -13.12 0.93
C GLY A 42 -4.30 -12.05 0.14
N TYR A 43 -3.93 -11.98 -1.12
CA TYR A 43 -4.50 -11.06 -2.12
C TYR A 43 -5.13 -11.86 -3.27
N SER A 44 -6.22 -11.36 -3.82
CA SER A 44 -6.96 -11.99 -4.91
C SER A 44 -7.62 -10.94 -5.82
N ASN A 45 -8.21 -11.37 -6.93
CA ASN A 45 -8.95 -10.52 -7.86
C ASN A 45 -8.17 -9.30 -8.35
N VAL A 46 -6.87 -9.44 -8.58
CA VAL A 46 -5.99 -8.35 -9.00
C VAL A 46 -6.38 -7.83 -10.38
N GLN A 47 -6.72 -6.56 -10.46
CA GLN A 47 -7.03 -5.84 -11.69
C GLN A 47 -6.02 -4.71 -11.87
N VAL A 48 -5.48 -4.57 -13.09
CA VAL A 48 -4.35 -3.69 -13.37
C VAL A 48 -4.77 -2.60 -14.37
N TYR A 49 -4.66 -1.36 -13.95
CA TYR A 49 -4.88 -0.18 -14.76
C TYR A 49 -3.56 0.56 -14.92
N THR A 50 -3.20 0.91 -16.14
CA THR A 50 -1.90 1.51 -16.44
C THR A 50 -2.05 2.86 -17.12
N LYS A 51 -1.20 3.80 -16.73
CA LYS A 51 -0.93 5.05 -17.43
C LYS A 51 0.53 5.10 -17.84
N LYS A 52 0.86 5.90 -18.84
CA LYS A 52 2.26 6.19 -19.16
C LYS A 52 2.95 6.82 -17.96
N GLY A 53 4.20 6.48 -17.74
CA GLY A 53 5.07 7.11 -16.76
C GLY A 53 5.77 8.35 -17.33
N MET A 54 6.79 8.79 -16.64
CA MET A 54 7.58 9.99 -17.02
C MET A 54 8.44 9.75 -18.26
N THR A 55 8.78 8.50 -18.56
CA THR A 55 9.57 8.10 -19.73
C THR A 55 8.74 7.24 -20.69
N ASP A 56 9.25 7.04 -21.91
CA ASP A 56 8.58 6.19 -22.88
C ASP A 56 8.50 4.71 -22.47
N THR A 57 9.34 4.30 -21.51
CA THR A 57 9.49 2.92 -21.04
C THR A 57 8.96 2.69 -19.65
N SER A 58 8.41 3.72 -18.99
CA SER A 58 7.88 3.65 -17.66
C SER A 58 6.34 3.77 -17.60
N TYR A 59 5.76 3.33 -16.50
CA TYR A 59 4.31 3.29 -16.30
C TYR A 59 3.96 3.62 -14.85
N VAL A 60 2.85 4.33 -14.66
CA VAL A 60 2.13 4.37 -13.38
C VAL A 60 1.05 3.32 -13.43
N VAL A 61 1.03 2.44 -12.45
CA VAL A 61 0.11 1.32 -12.35
C VAL A 61 -0.79 1.51 -11.14
N PHE A 62 -2.09 1.39 -11.34
CA PHE A 62 -3.08 1.28 -10.28
C PHE A 62 -3.54 -0.17 -10.25
N ALA A 63 -3.24 -0.86 -9.15
CA ALA A 63 -3.62 -2.24 -8.94
C ALA A 63 -4.77 -2.30 -7.93
N ALA A 64 -5.96 -2.62 -8.41
CA ALA A 64 -7.10 -2.94 -7.55
C ALA A 64 -7.06 -4.44 -7.22
N TYR A 65 -7.35 -4.78 -5.98
CA TYR A 65 -7.31 -6.15 -5.48
C TYR A 65 -8.30 -6.35 -4.34
N ASP A 66 -8.62 -7.58 -4.03
CA ASP A 66 -9.22 -7.94 -2.75
C ASP A 66 -8.14 -8.51 -1.83
N HIS A 67 -8.16 -8.15 -0.55
CA HIS A 67 -7.32 -8.75 0.47
C HIS A 67 -8.16 -9.38 1.58
N LYS A 68 -7.62 -10.44 2.16
CA LYS A 68 -8.27 -11.23 3.20
C LYS A 68 -7.47 -11.16 4.49
N TYR A 69 -8.13 -10.86 5.59
CA TYR A 69 -7.54 -10.93 6.91
C TYR A 69 -7.60 -12.34 7.48
N VAL A 70 -6.55 -12.74 8.21
CA VAL A 70 -6.48 -14.07 8.83
C VAL A 70 -7.65 -14.25 9.81
N GLY A 71 -8.41 -15.34 9.62
CA GLY A 71 -9.56 -15.67 10.46
C GLY A 71 -10.89 -15.03 10.05
N TYR A 72 -10.93 -14.26 8.95
CA TYR A 72 -12.15 -13.64 8.42
C TYR A 72 -12.38 -14.06 6.96
N ASP A 73 -13.63 -14.28 6.59
CA ASP A 73 -13.98 -14.66 5.21
C ASP A 73 -14.27 -13.47 4.30
N THR A 74 -14.51 -12.30 4.88
CA THR A 74 -14.79 -11.08 4.14
C THR A 74 -13.55 -10.61 3.38
N LEU A 75 -13.69 -10.47 2.06
CA LEU A 75 -12.69 -9.91 1.18
C LEU A 75 -12.88 -8.39 1.11
N LEU A 76 -11.89 -7.63 1.59
CA LEU A 76 -11.92 -6.18 1.52
C LEU A 76 -11.18 -5.70 0.26
N PRO A 77 -11.80 -4.85 -0.57
CA PRO A 77 -11.12 -4.29 -1.72
C PRO A 77 -10.06 -3.27 -1.29
N GLY A 78 -8.98 -3.23 -2.03
CA GLY A 78 -7.90 -2.26 -1.89
C GLY A 78 -7.40 -1.81 -3.23
N ILE A 79 -6.63 -0.72 -3.23
CA ILE A 79 -5.95 -0.22 -4.42
C ILE A 79 -4.56 0.29 -4.02
N SER A 80 -3.56 -0.10 -4.79
CA SER A 80 -2.21 0.43 -4.68
C SER A 80 -1.81 1.14 -5.97
N TYR A 81 -0.93 2.10 -5.86
CA TYR A 81 -0.24 2.68 -7.01
C TYR A 81 1.23 2.26 -6.97
N LEU A 82 1.77 1.92 -8.14
CA LEU A 82 3.12 1.43 -8.32
C LEU A 82 3.76 2.18 -9.49
N TYR A 83 5.04 2.48 -9.39
CA TYR A 83 5.83 2.94 -10.53
C TYR A 83 6.58 1.74 -11.11
N VAL A 84 6.42 1.53 -12.40
CA VAL A 84 7.03 0.42 -13.14
C VAL A 84 7.96 1.00 -14.18
N ASP A 85 9.16 0.47 -14.28
CA ASP A 85 10.12 0.85 -15.32
C ASP A 85 10.64 -0.39 -16.05
N THR A 86 11.42 -0.16 -17.09
CA THR A 86 11.94 -1.20 -17.99
C THR A 86 13.46 -1.26 -17.88
N LYS A 87 13.98 -2.46 -17.64
CA LYS A 87 15.43 -2.75 -17.65
C LYS A 87 15.99 -2.67 -19.07
N GLU A 88 17.32 -2.64 -19.19
CA GLU A 88 18.01 -2.62 -20.49
C GLU A 88 17.67 -3.83 -21.39
N ASP A 89 17.34 -4.96 -20.80
CA ASP A 89 16.94 -6.19 -21.50
C ASP A 89 15.46 -6.19 -21.94
N GLY A 90 14.72 -5.12 -21.65
CA GLY A 90 13.30 -4.96 -21.95
C GLY A 90 12.33 -5.57 -20.92
N SER A 91 12.84 -6.17 -19.85
CA SER A 91 12.00 -6.67 -18.76
C SER A 91 11.48 -5.53 -17.88
N LEU A 92 10.23 -5.66 -17.39
CA LEU A 92 9.62 -4.70 -16.50
C LEU A 92 9.94 -5.04 -15.04
N TYR A 93 10.09 -4.00 -14.22
CA TYR A 93 10.24 -4.12 -12.77
C TYR A 93 9.47 -3.03 -12.03
N ILE A 94 9.17 -3.26 -10.77
CA ILE A 94 8.53 -2.28 -9.88
C ILE A 94 9.64 -1.50 -9.19
N VAL A 95 9.55 -0.18 -9.22
CA VAL A 95 10.41 0.71 -8.44
C VAL A 95 9.90 0.71 -7.00
N ALA A 96 10.69 0.14 -6.10
CA ALA A 96 10.30 -0.04 -4.71
C ALA A 96 10.27 1.28 -3.92
N ASP A 97 11.23 2.17 -4.20
CA ASP A 97 11.32 3.50 -3.58
C ASP A 97 11.34 4.59 -4.68
N PRO A 98 10.16 5.01 -5.17
CA PRO A 98 10.08 6.07 -6.17
C PRO A 98 10.65 7.39 -5.63
N ASN A 99 11.48 8.05 -6.42
CA ASN A 99 12.05 9.35 -6.06
C ASN A 99 10.99 10.46 -6.04
N GLU A 100 11.37 11.67 -5.57
CA GLU A 100 10.45 12.80 -5.42
C GLU A 100 9.74 13.20 -6.73
N GLU A 101 10.43 13.14 -7.87
CA GLU A 101 9.85 13.46 -9.18
C GLU A 101 8.82 12.40 -9.60
N GLN A 102 9.13 11.12 -9.39
CA GLN A 102 8.21 10.01 -9.65
C GLN A 102 6.98 10.07 -8.74
N LEU A 103 7.16 10.38 -7.45
CA LEU A 103 6.06 10.56 -6.51
C LEU A 103 5.16 11.75 -6.88
N ALA A 104 5.75 12.88 -7.29
CA ALA A 104 5.00 14.03 -7.78
C ALA A 104 4.19 13.68 -9.04
N TYR A 105 4.80 12.94 -9.96
CA TYR A 105 4.12 12.48 -11.18
C TYR A 105 2.98 11.51 -10.87
N ILE A 106 3.17 10.56 -9.96
CA ILE A 106 2.10 9.67 -9.48
C ILE A 106 0.94 10.49 -8.91
N SER A 107 1.26 11.50 -8.08
CA SER A 107 0.26 12.38 -7.48
C SER A 107 -0.56 13.13 -8.53
N GLU A 108 0.07 13.58 -9.61
CA GLU A 108 -0.63 14.18 -10.74
C GLU A 108 -1.57 13.19 -11.43
N GLN A 109 -1.12 11.92 -11.61
CA GLN A 109 -1.96 10.89 -12.23
C GLN A 109 -3.15 10.49 -11.34
N LEU A 110 -3.06 10.65 -10.03
CA LEU A 110 -4.18 10.43 -9.11
C LEU A 110 -5.34 11.41 -9.32
N GLU A 111 -5.07 12.62 -9.85
CA GLU A 111 -6.11 13.63 -10.15
C GLU A 111 -6.94 13.30 -11.42
N ASP A 112 -6.54 12.31 -12.20
CA ASP A 112 -7.31 11.88 -13.38
C ASP A 112 -8.70 11.38 -12.99
N ALA A 113 -9.73 11.83 -13.70
CA ALA A 113 -11.12 11.55 -13.38
C ALA A 113 -11.44 10.03 -13.32
N LYS A 114 -10.83 9.22 -14.18
CA LYS A 114 -11.04 7.76 -14.18
C LYS A 114 -10.34 7.09 -13.00
N VAL A 115 -9.19 7.62 -12.62
CA VAL A 115 -8.47 7.14 -11.41
C VAL A 115 -9.27 7.50 -10.18
N GLN A 116 -9.80 8.72 -10.09
CA GLN A 116 -10.67 9.15 -9.00
C GLN A 116 -11.95 8.31 -8.91
N GLU A 117 -12.57 7.97 -10.04
CA GLU A 117 -13.72 7.08 -10.08
C GLU A 117 -13.36 5.68 -9.53
N LEU A 118 -12.21 5.13 -9.93
CA LEU A 118 -11.71 3.85 -9.43
C LEU A 118 -11.45 3.90 -7.91
N LEU A 119 -10.79 4.96 -7.41
CA LEU A 119 -10.52 5.15 -5.99
C LEU A 119 -11.82 5.24 -5.19
N ASN A 120 -12.76 6.08 -5.64
CA ASN A 120 -14.03 6.30 -4.95
C ASN A 120 -14.90 5.03 -4.95
N SER A 121 -14.95 4.28 -6.05
CA SER A 121 -15.69 3.02 -6.11
C SER A 121 -15.09 1.94 -5.24
N THR A 122 -13.75 1.85 -5.18
CA THR A 122 -13.04 0.93 -4.29
C THR A 122 -13.30 1.27 -2.83
N GLN A 123 -13.23 2.55 -2.45
CA GLN A 123 -13.54 2.99 -1.09
C GLN A 123 -14.98 2.70 -0.69
N ALA A 124 -15.95 3.02 -1.55
CA ALA A 124 -17.36 2.73 -1.28
C ALA A 124 -17.61 1.23 -1.09
N SER A 125 -17.00 0.38 -1.92
CA SER A 125 -17.09 -1.07 -1.76
C SER A 125 -16.41 -1.58 -0.49
N TYR A 126 -15.26 -1.00 -0.11
CA TYR A 126 -14.60 -1.29 1.17
C TYR A 126 -15.52 -0.98 2.35
N ASP A 127 -16.09 0.22 2.39
CA ASP A 127 -16.96 0.69 3.47
C ASP A 127 -18.21 -0.20 3.59
N GLU A 128 -18.84 -0.57 2.46
CA GLU A 128 -19.99 -1.46 2.43
C GLU A 128 -19.67 -2.85 2.98
N LYS A 129 -18.58 -3.46 2.51
CA LYS A 129 -18.17 -4.79 2.95
C LYS A 129 -17.76 -4.80 4.43
N LEU A 130 -17.03 -3.79 4.88
CA LEU A 130 -16.64 -3.68 6.27
C LEU A 130 -17.85 -3.45 7.19
N ALA A 131 -18.82 -2.64 6.76
CA ALA A 131 -20.07 -2.43 7.52
C ALA A 131 -20.93 -3.70 7.60
N SER A 132 -20.76 -4.65 6.66
CA SER A 132 -21.47 -5.92 6.67
C SER A 132 -20.84 -6.99 7.57
N ASP A 133 -19.61 -6.77 8.06
CA ASP A 133 -18.86 -7.68 8.94
C ASP A 133 -18.43 -6.97 10.23
N GLU A 134 -19.32 -6.99 11.22
CA GLU A 134 -19.10 -6.34 12.51
C GLU A 134 -17.85 -6.89 13.24
N ALA A 135 -17.58 -8.21 13.10
CA ALA A 135 -16.44 -8.84 13.74
C ALA A 135 -15.11 -8.35 13.15
N LEU A 136 -15.03 -8.27 11.81
CA LEU A 136 -13.86 -7.73 11.12
C LEU A 136 -13.70 -6.23 11.40
N SER A 137 -14.79 -5.47 11.37
CA SER A 137 -14.78 -4.03 11.69
C SER A 137 -14.22 -3.76 13.07
N LYS A 138 -14.65 -4.52 14.08
CA LYS A 138 -14.14 -4.43 15.44
C LYS A 138 -12.66 -4.78 15.51
N TYR A 139 -12.26 -5.90 14.89
CA TYR A 139 -10.87 -6.34 14.85
C TYR A 139 -9.93 -5.27 14.24
N LEU A 140 -10.31 -4.68 13.12
CA LEU A 140 -9.50 -3.63 12.48
C LEU A 140 -9.41 -2.36 13.33
N SER A 141 -10.48 -2.03 14.05
CA SER A 141 -10.46 -0.92 15.01
C SER A 141 -9.48 -1.18 16.15
N GLU A 142 -9.50 -2.38 16.72
CA GLU A 142 -8.58 -2.80 17.79
C GLU A 142 -7.13 -2.85 17.30
N LEU A 143 -6.88 -3.36 16.09
CA LEU A 143 -5.56 -3.41 15.48
C LEU A 143 -4.97 -2.00 15.28
N GLY A 144 -5.78 -1.04 14.86
CA GLY A 144 -5.39 0.37 14.75
C GLY A 144 -5.02 1.01 16.08
N VAL A 145 -5.75 0.67 17.16
CA VAL A 145 -5.45 1.15 18.51
C VAL A 145 -4.16 0.54 19.06
N GLU A 146 -3.96 -0.77 18.88
CA GLU A 146 -2.71 -1.44 19.29
C GLU A 146 -1.50 -0.89 18.53
N GLY A 147 -1.63 -0.65 17.23
CA GLY A 147 -0.58 0.00 16.43
C GLY A 147 -0.25 1.41 16.90
N SER A 148 -1.25 2.16 17.36
CA SER A 148 -1.04 3.50 17.91
C SER A 148 -0.40 3.46 19.31
N ALA A 149 -0.76 2.50 20.15
CA ALA A 149 -0.17 2.30 21.47
C ALA A 149 1.30 1.85 21.40
N ALA A 150 1.66 1.06 20.40
CA ALA A 150 3.04 0.63 20.15
C ALA A 150 3.97 1.80 19.73
N MET A 151 3.40 2.95 19.37
CA MET A 151 4.14 4.18 19.02
C MET A 151 4.32 5.15 20.19
N GLU A 152 3.93 4.80 21.42
CA GLU A 152 4.32 5.57 22.60
C GLU A 152 5.84 5.42 22.83
N ALA A 153 6.60 6.34 22.25
CA ALA A 153 8.03 6.40 22.49
C ALA A 153 8.28 6.90 23.92
N ALA A 154 9.24 6.29 24.60
CA ALA A 154 9.71 6.81 25.89
C ALA A 154 10.16 8.27 25.75
N GLU A 155 9.96 9.08 26.80
CA GLU A 155 10.38 10.47 26.82
C GLU A 155 11.88 10.59 26.47
N GLY A 156 12.20 11.38 25.42
CA GLY A 156 13.56 11.53 24.91
C GLY A 156 13.99 10.53 23.84
N ALA A 157 13.14 9.59 23.43
CA ALA A 157 13.43 8.71 22.31
C ALA A 157 13.44 9.47 20.99
N GLN A 158 14.40 9.15 20.10
CA GLN A 158 14.41 9.65 18.73
C GLN A 158 13.53 8.75 17.86
N ILE A 159 12.56 9.36 17.20
CA ILE A 159 11.70 8.69 16.23
C ILE A 159 12.07 9.19 14.84
N THR A 160 12.37 8.27 13.92
CA THR A 160 12.57 8.59 12.51
C THR A 160 11.27 8.34 11.76
N VAL A 161 10.70 9.42 11.21
CA VAL A 161 9.49 9.33 10.39
C VAL A 161 9.89 9.00 8.96
N LYS A 162 9.41 7.87 8.44
CA LYS A 162 9.72 7.38 7.07
C LYS A 162 8.70 7.83 6.01
N SER A 163 7.61 8.45 6.42
CA SER A 163 6.58 8.96 5.51
C SER A 163 5.98 10.27 6.07
N ASN A 164 5.38 11.06 5.18
CA ASN A 164 4.73 12.30 5.59
C ASN A 164 3.66 12.02 6.65
N CYS A 165 3.80 12.60 7.83
CA CYS A 165 2.82 12.53 8.88
C CYS A 165 2.41 13.91 9.38
N ASN A 166 1.17 14.02 9.86
CA ASN A 166 0.69 15.25 10.48
C ASN A 166 1.16 15.31 11.93
N ILE A 167 1.81 16.42 12.31
CA ILE A 167 2.06 16.74 13.71
C ILE A 167 0.79 17.35 14.27
N ARG A 168 0.25 16.78 15.33
CA ARG A 168 -0.96 17.26 16.00
C ARG A 168 -0.63 17.80 17.38
N LYS A 169 -1.44 18.75 17.83
CA LYS A 169 -1.27 19.41 19.12
C LYS A 169 -1.49 18.47 20.30
N GLU A 170 -2.30 17.44 20.13
CA GLU A 170 -2.63 16.42 21.11
C GLU A 170 -2.69 15.03 20.42
N ALA A 171 -2.56 13.96 21.19
CA ALA A 171 -2.61 12.58 20.72
C ALA A 171 -4.06 12.16 20.36
N SER A 172 -4.64 12.84 19.37
CA SER A 172 -5.98 12.57 18.84
C SER A 172 -6.02 12.84 17.34
N GLN A 173 -6.76 12.01 16.59
CA GLN A 173 -6.97 12.20 15.16
C GLN A 173 -7.76 13.48 14.85
N ASP A 174 -8.60 13.95 15.79
CA ASP A 174 -9.40 15.16 15.67
C ASP A 174 -8.68 16.42 16.17
N ALA A 175 -7.48 16.27 16.75
CA ALA A 175 -6.69 17.38 17.23
C ALA A 175 -6.15 18.25 16.08
N GLU A 176 -6.01 19.55 16.33
CA GLU A 176 -5.48 20.52 15.39
C GLU A 176 -4.10 20.10 14.86
N SER A 177 -3.96 20.05 13.54
CA SER A 177 -2.65 19.83 12.90
C SER A 177 -1.81 21.09 12.99
N ILE A 178 -0.63 20.98 13.59
CA ILE A 178 0.31 22.10 13.79
C ILE A 178 1.51 22.03 12.84
N GLY A 179 1.62 20.98 12.02
CA GLY A 179 2.69 20.82 11.04
C GLY A 179 2.61 19.46 10.32
N LYS A 180 3.54 19.28 9.39
CA LYS A 180 3.81 18.01 8.71
C LYS A 180 5.31 17.75 8.75
N LEU A 181 5.68 16.49 8.92
CA LEU A 181 7.02 15.97 8.71
C LEU A 181 7.06 15.23 7.38
#